data_fbb737c71e85a867489261300eeabc2b
#
_entry.id   fbb737c71e85a867489261300eeabc2b
#
_cell.length_a   1.000
_cell.length_b   1.000
_cell.length_c   1.000
_cell.angle_alpha   90.00
_cell.angle_beta   90.00
_cell.angle_gamma   90.00
#
_symmetry.space_group_name_H-M   'P 1'
#
loop_
_entity.id
_entity.type
_entity.pdbx_description
1 polymer ?
#
loop_
_entity_poly.entity_id
_entity_poly.type
_entity_poly.pdbx_seq_one_letter_code
_entity_poly.pdbx_strand_id
1 'polypeptide(L)'
;MQFTDSHCHLDFTEFSNSLPQLLNQCLDSHISRIIVPAVNPEHWQRVLSLAQQCNNSRQNNSHKNKNQVEIACCLGIHPWFLTLKDKLQPKNIDLAFNQAQLEDAVSQNLDKIVAIGECGIDVFKAKKNTESEQDLAKSMQLQQDFFDMQLTIAKENNLPVVVHHCQSHHYILAQLKQHKLAKAGVIHAFSGSYQQAKAYVDLGFKLGIGGTITYPRAKKTINAIKRLPLSSLLLETDAPAMPPIDQQGLSNSPLNLIKVFQALTKIRAESIEEIAEQIESSVDELFFSTGHESLQRAF
;
A
#
# COMPACT_ATOMS: atom_id res chain seq x y z
N MET A 1 -7.45 20.72 -6.76
CA MET A 1 -6.86 19.38 -6.79
C MET A 1 -7.26 18.67 -5.51
N GLN A 2 -7.49 17.36 -5.56
CA GLN A 2 -7.71 16.49 -4.40
C GLN A 2 -6.66 15.39 -4.47
N PHE A 3 -6.23 14.89 -3.33
CA PHE A 3 -5.18 13.87 -3.26
C PHE A 3 -5.61 12.67 -2.43
N THR A 4 -5.16 11.50 -2.86
CA THR A 4 -5.27 10.24 -2.12
C THR A 4 -3.88 9.82 -1.61
N ASP A 5 -3.76 9.58 -0.31
CA ASP A 5 -2.61 8.84 0.24
C ASP A 5 -2.87 7.35 0.06
N SER A 6 -2.17 6.72 -0.89
CA SER A 6 -2.43 5.32 -1.24
C SER A 6 -1.85 4.31 -0.25
N HIS A 7 -1.11 4.76 0.78
CA HIS A 7 -0.56 3.90 1.83
C HIS A 7 -0.18 4.69 3.08
N CYS A 8 -0.98 4.54 4.15
CA CYS A 8 -0.73 5.18 5.44
C CYS A 8 -1.31 4.33 6.58
N HIS A 9 -0.51 4.04 7.61
CA HIS A 9 -0.94 3.25 8.79
C HIS A 9 -1.61 4.11 9.85
N LEU A 10 -2.74 4.74 9.52
CA LEU A 10 -3.50 5.60 10.45
C LEU A 10 -4.03 4.88 11.69
N ASP A 11 -4.10 3.55 11.67
CA ASP A 11 -4.50 2.71 12.80
C ASP A 11 -3.41 2.55 13.86
N PHE A 12 -2.18 3.03 13.61
CA PHE A 12 -1.06 2.97 14.56
C PHE A 12 -1.24 3.97 15.70
N THR A 13 -0.65 3.62 16.86
CA THR A 13 -0.80 4.36 18.11
C THR A 13 -0.29 5.81 18.04
N GLU A 14 0.65 6.08 17.13
CA GLU A 14 1.20 7.41 16.87
C GLU A 14 0.13 8.43 16.50
N PHE A 15 -0.97 8.01 15.89
CA PHE A 15 -2.06 8.88 15.45
C PHE A 15 -3.26 8.90 16.40
N SER A 16 -3.36 7.95 17.36
CA SER A 16 -4.57 7.73 18.16
C SER A 16 -5.07 8.97 18.89
N ASN A 17 -4.17 9.76 19.46
CA ASN A 17 -4.54 10.93 20.27
C ASN A 17 -4.89 12.20 19.46
N SER A 18 -4.51 12.24 18.19
CA SER A 18 -4.65 13.43 17.33
C SER A 18 -5.44 13.17 16.06
N LEU A 19 -5.99 11.96 15.89
CA LEU A 19 -6.59 11.53 14.64
C LEU A 19 -7.69 12.50 14.11
N PRO A 20 -8.68 12.97 14.89
CA PRO A 20 -9.68 13.90 14.38
C PRO A 20 -9.08 15.21 13.88
N GLN A 21 -8.10 15.76 14.61
CA GLN A 21 -7.40 16.97 14.22
C GLN A 21 -6.57 16.74 12.95
N LEU A 22 -5.86 15.61 12.86
CA LEU A 22 -5.06 15.23 11.71
C LEU A 22 -5.91 15.10 10.45
N LEU A 23 -7.08 14.46 10.55
CA LEU A 23 -8.00 14.31 9.41
C LEU A 23 -8.53 15.66 8.93
N ASN A 24 -8.83 16.61 9.83
CA ASN A 24 -9.18 17.97 9.43
C ASN A 24 -8.03 18.67 8.70
N GLN A 25 -6.80 18.55 9.20
CA GLN A 25 -5.62 19.11 8.53
C GLN A 25 -5.36 18.46 7.15
N CYS A 26 -5.68 17.16 7.00
CA CYS A 26 -5.62 16.49 5.70
C CYS A 26 -6.59 17.15 4.71
N LEU A 27 -7.84 17.41 5.10
CA LEU A 27 -8.82 18.10 4.25
C LEU A 27 -8.36 19.51 3.87
N ASP A 28 -7.88 20.29 4.85
CA ASP A 28 -7.34 21.63 4.60
C ASP A 28 -6.17 21.60 3.61
N SER A 29 -5.43 20.48 3.58
CA SER A 29 -4.33 20.21 2.65
C SER A 29 -4.78 19.51 1.37
N HIS A 30 -6.08 19.42 1.11
CA HIS A 30 -6.68 18.74 -0.04
C HIS A 30 -6.42 17.22 -0.11
N ILE A 31 -6.07 16.57 1.01
CA ILE A 31 -5.97 15.12 1.11
C ILE A 31 -7.35 14.60 1.52
N SER A 32 -8.08 14.06 0.56
CA SER A 32 -9.49 13.70 0.71
C SER A 32 -9.74 12.21 0.91
N ARG A 33 -8.72 11.37 0.68
CA ARG A 33 -8.80 9.92 0.79
C ARG A 33 -7.49 9.36 1.31
N ILE A 34 -7.58 8.33 2.17
CA ILE A 34 -6.41 7.61 2.67
C ILE A 34 -6.71 6.11 2.64
N ILE A 35 -5.78 5.33 2.07
CA ILE A 35 -5.85 3.86 2.08
C ILE A 35 -5.00 3.36 3.24
N VAL A 36 -5.63 2.58 4.13
CA VAL A 36 -5.03 2.07 5.37
C VAL A 36 -4.88 0.57 5.26
N PRO A 37 -3.67 0.06 4.99
CA PRO A 37 -3.43 -1.38 4.97
C PRO A 37 -3.22 -1.92 6.38
N ALA A 38 -3.85 -3.03 6.69
CA ALA A 38 -3.56 -3.79 7.91
C ALA A 38 -2.24 -4.55 7.77
N VAL A 39 -1.55 -4.77 8.88
CA VAL A 39 -0.24 -5.43 8.87
C VAL A 39 -0.28 -6.85 9.46
N ASN A 40 -1.31 -7.20 10.23
CA ASN A 40 -1.52 -8.54 10.80
C ASN A 40 -2.99 -8.74 11.20
N PRO A 41 -3.41 -9.96 11.59
CA PRO A 41 -4.79 -10.25 11.98
C PRO A 41 -5.35 -9.38 13.12
N GLU A 42 -4.51 -8.96 14.08
CA GLU A 42 -4.93 -8.09 15.19
C GLU A 42 -5.31 -6.68 14.74
N HIS A 43 -4.79 -6.24 13.58
CA HIS A 43 -5.09 -4.95 12.98
C HIS A 43 -6.34 -4.95 12.10
N TRP A 44 -6.82 -6.10 11.61
CA TRP A 44 -7.94 -6.15 10.68
C TRP A 44 -9.20 -5.45 11.22
N GLN A 45 -9.63 -5.82 12.43
CA GLN A 45 -10.81 -5.18 13.02
C GLN A 45 -10.58 -3.69 13.28
N ARG A 46 -9.36 -3.28 13.57
CA ARG A 46 -9.00 -1.89 13.84
C ARG A 46 -9.14 -1.03 12.58
N VAL A 47 -8.57 -1.45 11.44
CA VAL A 47 -8.69 -0.72 10.17
C VAL A 47 -10.12 -0.69 9.65
N LEU A 48 -10.88 -1.81 9.79
CA LEU A 48 -12.30 -1.87 9.43
C LEU A 48 -13.14 -0.89 10.27
N SER A 49 -12.90 -0.86 11.58
CA SER A 49 -13.60 0.04 12.50
C SER A 49 -13.26 1.51 12.20
N LEU A 50 -12.00 1.80 11.90
CA LEU A 50 -11.55 3.14 11.51
C LEU A 50 -12.27 3.62 10.24
N ALA A 51 -12.28 2.80 9.20
CA ALA A 51 -12.98 3.10 7.95
C ALA A 51 -14.48 3.31 8.18
N GLN A 52 -15.13 2.45 8.96
CA GLN A 52 -16.54 2.57 9.28
C GLN A 52 -16.87 3.86 10.05
N GLN A 53 -16.08 4.21 11.08
CA GLN A 53 -16.29 5.43 11.88
C GLN A 53 -16.16 6.69 11.02
N CYS A 54 -15.12 6.78 10.19
CA CYS A 54 -14.89 7.93 9.34
C CYS A 54 -15.96 8.06 8.24
N ASN A 55 -16.38 6.94 7.64
CA ASN A 55 -17.30 6.96 6.49
C ASN A 55 -18.78 7.07 6.91
N ASN A 56 -19.20 6.53 8.06
CA ASN A 56 -20.60 6.65 8.56
C ASN A 56 -20.98 8.09 8.89
N SER A 57 -20.06 8.91 9.30
CA SER A 57 -20.28 10.35 9.52
C SER A 57 -20.65 11.09 8.22
N ARG A 58 -20.34 10.51 7.03
CA ARG A 58 -20.76 11.02 5.72
C ARG A 58 -22.22 10.73 5.39
N GLN A 59 -22.78 9.61 5.85
CA GLN A 59 -24.14 9.15 5.47
C GLN A 59 -25.23 9.86 6.27
N ASN A 60 -24.94 10.30 7.51
CA ASN A 60 -25.92 10.94 8.40
C ASN A 60 -26.23 12.41 8.05
N ASN A 61 -25.49 13.01 7.14
CA ASN A 61 -25.76 14.36 6.64
C ASN A 61 -26.32 14.26 5.21
N SER A 62 -27.58 14.62 5.02
CA SER A 62 -28.35 14.57 3.77
C SER A 62 -27.81 15.39 2.59
N HIS A 63 -26.67 16.04 2.76
CA HIS A 63 -25.83 16.58 1.70
C HIS A 63 -24.50 15.81 1.76
N LYS A 64 -24.10 15.17 0.64
CA LYS A 64 -22.78 14.54 0.48
C LYS A 64 -21.72 15.49 1.02
N ASN A 65 -21.39 15.37 2.31
CA ASN A 65 -20.42 16.26 2.95
C ASN A 65 -19.04 15.88 2.42
N LYS A 66 -18.55 16.66 1.45
CA LYS A 66 -17.16 16.64 0.97
C LYS A 66 -16.15 17.04 2.08
N ASN A 67 -16.61 17.24 3.31
CA ASN A 67 -15.85 17.77 4.43
C ASN A 67 -15.30 16.67 5.37
N GLN A 68 -15.10 15.45 4.87
CA GLN A 68 -14.47 14.38 5.65
C GLN A 68 -13.54 13.55 4.75
N VAL A 69 -12.37 13.18 5.31
CA VAL A 69 -11.44 12.24 4.65
C VAL A 69 -12.13 10.87 4.54
N GLU A 70 -12.10 10.31 3.36
CA GLU A 70 -12.52 8.93 3.11
C GLU A 70 -11.41 7.97 3.52
N ILE A 71 -11.76 6.96 4.32
CA ILE A 71 -10.83 5.91 4.68
C ILE A 71 -11.23 4.63 3.95
N ALA A 72 -10.34 4.15 3.10
CA ALA A 72 -10.41 2.82 2.52
C ALA A 72 -9.40 1.91 3.23
N CYS A 73 -9.69 0.62 3.33
CA CYS A 73 -8.78 -0.29 4.03
C CYS A 73 -8.48 -1.55 3.23
N CYS A 74 -7.34 -2.18 3.58
CA CYS A 74 -6.92 -3.46 3.03
C CYS A 74 -6.66 -4.43 4.18
N LEU A 75 -6.88 -5.72 3.93
CA LEU A 75 -6.59 -6.79 4.88
C LEU A 75 -5.42 -7.63 4.36
N GLY A 76 -4.43 -7.84 5.22
CA GLY A 76 -3.25 -8.62 4.87
C GLY A 76 -2.40 -9.00 6.06
N ILE A 77 -1.30 -9.70 5.79
CA ILE A 77 -0.30 -10.14 6.76
C ILE A 77 1.07 -9.74 6.23
N HIS A 78 1.64 -8.72 6.87
CA HIS A 78 2.93 -8.15 6.49
C HIS A 78 4.08 -9.07 6.90
N PRO A 79 5.15 -9.20 6.11
CA PRO A 79 6.27 -10.11 6.40
C PRO A 79 7.00 -9.85 7.74
N TRP A 80 6.89 -8.66 8.32
CA TRP A 80 7.50 -8.38 9.62
C TRP A 80 6.87 -9.16 10.77
N PHE A 81 5.64 -9.60 10.64
CA PHE A 81 4.93 -10.40 11.64
C PHE A 81 5.14 -11.90 11.47
N LEU A 82 5.86 -12.33 10.43
CA LEU A 82 6.24 -13.70 10.16
C LEU A 82 7.63 -13.98 10.76
N THR A 83 7.71 -14.16 12.06
CA THR A 83 8.99 -14.40 12.75
C THR A 83 9.10 -15.79 13.34
N LEU A 84 10.18 -16.50 13.02
CA LEU A 84 10.49 -17.81 13.59
C LEU A 84 10.94 -17.75 15.07
N LYS A 85 11.30 -16.55 15.55
CA LYS A 85 11.80 -16.37 16.95
C LYS A 85 10.67 -16.29 17.98
N ASP A 86 9.45 -16.04 17.57
CA ASP A 86 8.33 -15.93 18.49
C ASP A 86 7.76 -17.31 18.86
N LYS A 87 8.49 -18.00 19.74
CA LYS A 87 8.06 -19.31 20.27
C LYS A 87 6.79 -19.24 21.13
N LEU A 88 6.35 -18.03 21.51
CA LEU A 88 5.17 -17.81 22.35
C LEU A 88 3.88 -17.72 21.53
N GLN A 89 3.97 -17.45 20.21
CA GLN A 89 2.81 -17.35 19.32
C GLN A 89 2.99 -18.19 18.04
N PRO A 90 3.03 -19.53 18.14
CA PRO A 90 3.21 -20.40 16.97
C PRO A 90 2.09 -20.28 15.93
N LYS A 91 0.91 -19.78 16.31
CA LYS A 91 -0.21 -19.55 15.39
C LYS A 91 0.07 -18.46 14.35
N ASN A 92 0.96 -17.51 14.65
CA ASN A 92 1.30 -16.43 13.72
C ASN A 92 2.03 -16.93 12.46
N ILE A 93 2.60 -18.13 12.51
CA ILE A 93 3.32 -18.77 11.39
C ILE A 93 2.62 -20.03 10.86
N ASP A 94 1.46 -20.37 11.37
CA ASP A 94 0.62 -21.45 10.84
C ASP A 94 -0.10 -20.95 9.58
N LEU A 95 0.36 -21.41 8.44
CA LEU A 95 -0.14 -20.97 7.13
C LEU A 95 -1.63 -21.29 6.96
N ALA A 96 -2.04 -22.52 7.27
CA ALA A 96 -3.43 -22.96 7.07
C ALA A 96 -4.40 -22.21 7.99
N PHE A 97 -4.00 -21.99 9.24
CA PHE A 97 -4.79 -21.21 10.19
C PHE A 97 -4.96 -19.76 9.74
N ASN A 98 -3.86 -19.09 9.32
CA ASN A 98 -3.92 -17.71 8.87
C ASN A 98 -4.66 -17.56 7.53
N GLN A 99 -4.54 -18.54 6.63
CA GLN A 99 -5.31 -18.59 5.39
C GLN A 99 -6.81 -18.60 5.68
N ALA A 100 -7.28 -19.54 6.49
CA ALA A 100 -8.70 -19.65 6.85
C ALA A 100 -9.23 -18.37 7.52
N GLN A 101 -8.43 -17.76 8.40
CA GLN A 101 -8.81 -16.49 9.03
C GLN A 101 -8.90 -15.33 8.03
N LEU A 102 -7.97 -15.22 7.09
CA LEU A 102 -7.97 -14.15 6.11
C LEU A 102 -9.10 -14.33 5.09
N GLU A 103 -9.35 -15.56 4.63
CA GLU A 103 -10.48 -15.88 3.76
C GLU A 103 -11.82 -15.51 4.40
N ASP A 104 -12.02 -15.85 5.67
CA ASP A 104 -13.22 -15.49 6.42
C ASP A 104 -13.37 -13.98 6.59
N ALA A 105 -12.31 -13.29 7.01
CA ALA A 105 -12.32 -11.84 7.16
C ALA A 105 -12.58 -11.10 5.83
N VAL A 106 -12.01 -11.58 4.74
CA VAL A 106 -12.24 -11.02 3.39
C VAL A 106 -13.69 -11.24 2.96
N SER A 107 -14.21 -12.47 3.08
CA SER A 107 -15.56 -12.81 2.66
C SER A 107 -16.64 -11.98 3.37
N GLN A 108 -16.43 -11.70 4.65
CA GLN A 108 -17.34 -10.89 5.47
C GLN A 108 -17.24 -9.37 5.22
N ASN A 109 -16.21 -8.90 4.51
CA ASN A 109 -15.95 -7.47 4.35
C ASN A 109 -15.59 -7.06 2.91
N LEU A 110 -15.98 -7.85 1.90
CA LEU A 110 -15.68 -7.54 0.48
C LEU A 110 -16.20 -6.17 0.02
N ASP A 111 -17.26 -5.68 0.61
CA ASP A 111 -17.85 -4.36 0.36
C ASP A 111 -17.12 -3.20 1.06
N LYS A 112 -16.19 -3.51 1.96
CA LYS A 112 -15.49 -2.51 2.80
C LYS A 112 -14.01 -2.41 2.51
N ILE A 113 -13.42 -3.44 1.89
CA ILE A 113 -12.00 -3.48 1.59
C ILE A 113 -11.75 -3.19 0.10
N VAL A 114 -10.61 -2.58 -0.19
CA VAL A 114 -10.25 -2.20 -1.57
C VAL A 114 -9.10 -3.05 -2.13
N ALA A 115 -8.40 -3.81 -1.29
CA ALA A 115 -7.27 -4.66 -1.71
C ALA A 115 -6.95 -5.73 -0.65
N ILE A 116 -6.16 -6.73 -1.04
CA ILE A 116 -5.44 -7.59 -0.11
C ILE A 116 -4.06 -6.97 0.16
N GLY A 117 -3.72 -6.80 1.42
CA GLY A 117 -2.44 -6.23 1.83
C GLY A 117 -2.55 -5.51 3.20
N GLU A 118 -1.42 -5.19 3.77
CA GLU A 118 -0.08 -5.23 3.18
C GLU A 118 0.49 -6.66 3.23
N CYS A 119 1.04 -7.12 2.12
CA CYS A 119 1.65 -8.45 1.98
C CYS A 119 2.98 -8.32 1.22
N GLY A 120 3.82 -9.36 1.21
CA GLY A 120 5.06 -9.30 0.43
C GLY A 120 6.27 -9.95 1.11
N ILE A 121 7.47 -9.50 0.75
CA ILE A 121 8.73 -10.11 1.17
C ILE A 121 9.75 -9.06 1.59
N ASP A 122 10.33 -9.23 2.79
CA ASP A 122 11.40 -8.40 3.35
C ASP A 122 12.65 -9.23 3.66
N VAL A 123 13.60 -9.21 2.72
CA VAL A 123 14.89 -9.91 2.88
C VAL A 123 15.75 -9.26 3.95
N PHE A 124 15.70 -7.94 4.09
CA PHE A 124 16.48 -7.22 5.09
C PHE A 124 16.05 -7.63 6.51
N LYS A 125 14.75 -7.66 6.76
CA LYS A 125 14.18 -8.08 8.05
C LYS A 125 14.48 -9.55 8.34
N ALA A 126 14.33 -10.42 7.33
CA ALA A 126 14.69 -11.84 7.46
C ALA A 126 16.14 -12.02 7.92
N LYS A 127 17.10 -11.37 7.24
CA LYS A 127 18.52 -11.41 7.61
C LYS A 127 18.79 -10.88 9.00
N LYS A 128 18.13 -9.78 9.41
CA LYS A 128 18.30 -9.20 10.75
C LYS A 128 17.78 -10.10 11.87
N ASN A 129 16.77 -10.91 11.57
CA ASN A 129 16.09 -11.75 12.56
C ASN A 129 16.60 -13.19 12.62
N THR A 130 17.57 -13.57 11.80
CA THR A 130 18.11 -14.94 11.72
C THR A 130 19.60 -14.96 12.06
N GLU A 131 20.08 -16.07 12.60
CA GLU A 131 21.46 -16.24 13.07
C GLU A 131 22.25 -17.23 12.18
N SER A 132 21.54 -18.02 11.36
CA SER A 132 22.14 -18.99 10.46
C SER A 132 21.56 -18.89 9.04
N GLU A 133 22.28 -19.38 8.05
CA GLU A 133 21.77 -19.49 6.67
C GLU A 133 20.54 -20.40 6.58
N GLN A 134 20.49 -21.45 7.41
CA GLN A 134 19.35 -22.35 7.46
C GLN A 134 18.09 -21.66 8.00
N ASP A 135 18.22 -20.81 9.05
CA ASP A 135 17.09 -20.05 9.57
C ASP A 135 16.67 -18.94 8.61
N LEU A 136 17.63 -18.32 7.92
CA LEU A 136 17.31 -17.38 6.84
C LEU A 136 16.51 -18.05 5.73
N ALA A 137 16.92 -19.23 5.27
CA ALA A 137 16.21 -19.98 4.23
C ALA A 137 14.76 -20.31 4.67
N LYS A 138 14.57 -20.76 5.93
CA LYS A 138 13.24 -21.02 6.51
C LYS A 138 12.38 -19.75 6.59
N SER A 139 12.98 -18.64 7.05
CA SER A 139 12.26 -17.35 7.13
C SER A 139 11.84 -16.85 5.77
N MET A 140 12.72 -17.00 4.76
CA MET A 140 12.40 -16.62 3.38
C MET A 140 11.32 -17.51 2.78
N GLN A 141 11.34 -18.82 3.03
CA GLN A 141 10.30 -19.73 2.57
C GLN A 141 8.95 -19.36 3.20
N LEU A 142 8.92 -19.14 4.52
CA LEU A 142 7.72 -18.71 5.23
C LEU A 142 7.10 -17.44 4.63
N GLN A 143 7.91 -16.40 4.37
CA GLN A 143 7.42 -15.18 3.75
C GLN A 143 6.88 -15.43 2.34
N GLN A 144 7.54 -16.29 1.56
CA GLN A 144 7.08 -16.65 0.22
C GLN A 144 5.76 -17.41 0.25
N ASP A 145 5.58 -18.36 1.18
CA ASP A 145 4.35 -19.13 1.33
C ASP A 145 3.17 -18.24 1.73
N PHE A 146 3.38 -17.31 2.67
CA PHE A 146 2.36 -16.33 3.07
C PHE A 146 2.04 -15.32 1.96
N PHE A 147 3.03 -14.93 1.17
CA PHE A 147 2.77 -14.06 0.03
C PHE A 147 1.98 -14.78 -1.06
N ASP A 148 2.35 -16.02 -1.38
CA ASP A 148 1.63 -16.89 -2.33
C ASP A 148 0.16 -17.08 -1.94
N MET A 149 -0.09 -17.39 -0.68
CA MET A 149 -1.43 -17.54 -0.11
C MET A 149 -2.26 -16.26 -0.29
N GLN A 150 -1.69 -15.09 0.03
CA GLN A 150 -2.39 -13.81 -0.11
C GLN A 150 -2.64 -13.41 -1.57
N LEU A 151 -1.73 -13.74 -2.49
CA LEU A 151 -1.95 -13.58 -3.93
C LEU A 151 -3.08 -14.48 -4.43
N THR A 152 -3.19 -15.70 -3.90
CA THR A 152 -4.29 -16.62 -4.21
C THR A 152 -5.63 -16.04 -3.77
N ILE A 153 -5.74 -15.58 -2.53
CA ILE A 153 -6.97 -14.94 -2.00
C ILE A 153 -7.36 -13.71 -2.81
N ALA A 154 -6.38 -12.85 -3.15
CA ALA A 154 -6.61 -11.68 -3.99
C ALA A 154 -7.16 -12.05 -5.37
N LYS A 155 -6.60 -13.08 -6.00
CA LYS A 155 -7.04 -13.58 -7.30
C LYS A 155 -8.47 -14.12 -7.26
N GLU A 156 -8.81 -14.94 -6.27
CA GLU A 156 -10.13 -15.56 -6.11
C GLU A 156 -11.23 -14.52 -5.86
N ASN A 157 -10.91 -13.42 -5.17
CA ASN A 157 -11.83 -12.34 -4.88
C ASN A 157 -11.77 -11.18 -5.87
N ASN A 158 -10.97 -11.28 -6.93
CA ASN A 158 -10.75 -10.23 -7.92
C ASN A 158 -10.38 -8.88 -7.28
N LEU A 159 -9.51 -8.91 -6.26
CA LEU A 159 -8.99 -7.74 -5.57
C LEU A 159 -7.55 -7.44 -6.01
N PRO A 160 -7.14 -6.17 -6.08
CA PRO A 160 -5.74 -5.82 -6.25
C PRO A 160 -4.95 -6.14 -4.97
N VAL A 161 -3.61 -6.08 -5.05
CA VAL A 161 -2.73 -6.30 -3.89
C VAL A 161 -1.89 -5.06 -3.57
N VAL A 162 -1.64 -4.82 -2.28
CA VAL A 162 -0.68 -3.83 -1.78
C VAL A 162 0.57 -4.58 -1.33
N VAL A 163 1.68 -4.39 -2.06
CA VAL A 163 2.86 -5.24 -1.94
C VAL A 163 4.03 -4.51 -1.31
N HIS A 164 4.45 -5.00 -0.15
CA HIS A 164 5.71 -4.63 0.51
C HIS A 164 6.90 -5.27 -0.19
N HIS A 165 7.96 -4.51 -0.38
CA HIS A 165 9.23 -5.05 -0.87
C HIS A 165 10.43 -4.43 -0.16
N CYS A 166 11.35 -5.26 0.29
CA CYS A 166 12.64 -4.82 0.79
C CYS A 166 13.74 -5.80 0.37
N GLN A 167 14.61 -5.38 -0.56
CA GLN A 167 15.65 -6.21 -1.18
C GLN A 167 15.13 -7.51 -1.83
N SER A 168 13.86 -7.56 -2.24
CA SER A 168 13.12 -8.78 -2.61
C SER A 168 12.56 -8.79 -4.04
N HIS A 169 12.92 -7.84 -4.90
CA HIS A 169 12.34 -7.70 -6.25
C HIS A 169 12.27 -8.99 -7.05
N HIS A 170 13.31 -9.83 -7.00
CA HIS A 170 13.35 -11.06 -7.79
C HIS A 170 12.38 -12.13 -7.26
N TYR A 171 12.18 -12.24 -5.95
CA TYR A 171 11.20 -13.15 -5.35
C TYR A 171 9.77 -12.70 -5.66
N ILE A 172 9.48 -11.42 -5.46
CA ILE A 172 8.17 -10.83 -5.72
C ILE A 172 7.80 -10.97 -7.20
N LEU A 173 8.68 -10.56 -8.12
CA LEU A 173 8.43 -10.66 -9.56
C LEU A 173 8.19 -12.10 -10.02
N ALA A 174 8.86 -13.09 -9.42
CA ALA A 174 8.65 -14.50 -9.76
C ALA A 174 7.21 -14.95 -9.42
N GLN A 175 6.73 -14.64 -8.21
CA GLN A 175 5.38 -15.01 -7.77
C GLN A 175 4.30 -14.22 -8.53
N LEU A 176 4.46 -12.91 -8.72
CA LEU A 176 3.50 -12.11 -9.49
C LEU A 176 3.33 -12.60 -10.93
N LYS A 177 4.42 -13.02 -11.58
CA LYS A 177 4.37 -13.64 -12.93
C LYS A 177 3.61 -14.96 -12.94
N GLN A 178 3.72 -15.74 -11.87
CA GLN A 178 3.04 -17.03 -11.73
C GLN A 178 1.53 -16.85 -11.51
N HIS A 179 1.13 -15.93 -10.62
CA HIS A 179 -0.28 -15.72 -10.26
C HIS A 179 -1.10 -15.03 -11.34
N LYS A 180 -0.52 -14.08 -12.08
CA LYS A 180 -1.20 -13.32 -13.17
C LYS A 180 -2.52 -12.72 -12.69
N LEU A 181 -2.44 -11.84 -11.71
CA LEU A 181 -3.61 -11.17 -11.12
C LEU A 181 -4.31 -10.27 -12.15
N ALA A 182 -5.62 -10.39 -12.26
CA ALA A 182 -6.41 -9.59 -13.21
C ALA A 182 -6.39 -8.09 -12.88
N LYS A 183 -6.42 -7.75 -11.58
CA LYS A 183 -6.35 -6.35 -11.11
C LYS A 183 -4.94 -5.89 -10.76
N ALA A 184 -3.93 -6.78 -10.87
CA ALA A 184 -2.56 -6.50 -10.44
C ALA A 184 -2.49 -5.90 -9.02
N GLY A 185 -1.95 -4.70 -8.85
CA GLY A 185 -1.83 -4.08 -7.53
C GLY A 185 -0.87 -2.89 -7.54
N VAL A 186 -0.35 -2.56 -6.36
CA VAL A 186 0.68 -1.55 -6.16
C VAL A 186 1.89 -2.14 -5.45
N ILE A 187 3.08 -1.83 -5.94
CA ILE A 187 4.33 -2.03 -5.21
C ILE A 187 4.55 -0.77 -4.38
N HIS A 188 4.21 -0.86 -3.09
CA HIS A 188 4.29 0.29 -2.20
C HIS A 188 5.76 0.65 -1.89
N ALA A 189 6.02 1.89 -1.48
CA ALA A 189 7.34 2.45 -1.16
C ALA A 189 8.42 2.10 -2.20
N PHE A 190 8.06 2.14 -3.49
CA PHE A 190 8.95 1.66 -4.53
C PHE A 190 10.31 2.36 -4.47
N SER A 191 11.36 1.55 -4.36
CA SER A 191 12.75 1.97 -4.50
C SER A 191 13.50 0.97 -5.36
N GLY A 192 14.06 1.43 -6.50
CA GLY A 192 14.73 0.49 -7.42
C GLY A 192 15.21 1.14 -8.70
N SER A 193 15.73 0.30 -9.60
CA SER A 193 16.15 0.70 -10.94
C SER A 193 14.95 0.79 -11.89
N TYR A 194 15.16 1.47 -13.03
CA TYR A 194 14.17 1.52 -14.10
C TYR A 194 13.76 0.12 -14.61
N GLN A 195 14.72 -0.81 -14.70
CA GLN A 195 14.44 -2.17 -15.16
C GLN A 195 13.52 -2.92 -14.18
N GLN A 196 13.75 -2.77 -12.87
CA GLN A 196 12.88 -3.34 -11.85
C GLN A 196 11.49 -2.71 -11.88
N ALA A 197 11.42 -1.38 -11.95
CA ALA A 197 10.17 -0.64 -12.07
C ALA A 197 9.37 -1.06 -13.32
N LYS A 198 10.03 -1.10 -14.48
CA LYS A 198 9.41 -1.51 -15.74
C LYS A 198 8.87 -2.94 -15.69
N ALA A 199 9.58 -3.85 -15.03
CA ALA A 199 9.13 -5.25 -14.90
C ALA A 199 7.81 -5.37 -14.13
N TYR A 200 7.55 -4.51 -13.13
CA TYR A 200 6.27 -4.44 -12.43
C TYR A 200 5.19 -3.79 -13.30
N VAL A 201 5.52 -2.67 -13.95
CA VAL A 201 4.58 -1.96 -14.82
C VAL A 201 4.14 -2.84 -16.00
N ASP A 202 5.04 -3.65 -16.57
CA ASP A 202 4.73 -4.60 -17.63
C ASP A 202 3.78 -5.73 -17.17
N LEU A 203 3.67 -5.97 -15.85
CA LEU A 203 2.69 -6.88 -15.24
C LEU A 203 1.39 -6.18 -14.84
N GLY A 204 1.23 -4.88 -15.16
CA GLY A 204 0.07 -4.08 -14.82
C GLY A 204 0.11 -3.43 -13.43
N PHE A 205 1.20 -3.60 -12.68
CA PHE A 205 1.34 -3.02 -11.33
C PHE A 205 1.61 -1.52 -11.38
N LYS A 206 1.01 -0.79 -10.46
CA LYS A 206 1.36 0.60 -10.13
C LYS A 206 2.52 0.63 -9.14
N LEU A 207 3.18 1.78 -9.02
CA LEU A 207 4.28 2.01 -8.08
C LEU A 207 3.88 3.10 -7.10
N GLY A 208 3.89 2.79 -5.81
CA GLY A 208 3.70 3.74 -4.73
C GLY A 208 4.95 4.60 -4.56
N ILE A 209 4.77 5.91 -4.67
CA ILE A 209 5.83 6.90 -4.62
C ILE A 209 5.69 7.71 -3.33
N GLY A 210 6.59 7.45 -2.39
CA GLY A 210 6.62 8.08 -1.07
C GLY A 210 7.81 9.02 -0.86
N GLY A 211 8.14 9.29 0.41
CA GLY A 211 9.18 10.21 0.86
C GLY A 211 10.58 9.97 0.26
N THR A 212 10.85 8.76 -0.21
CA THR A 212 12.14 8.37 -0.84
C THR A 212 12.58 9.31 -1.95
N ILE A 213 11.64 9.82 -2.78
CA ILE A 213 11.99 10.70 -3.91
C ILE A 213 12.45 12.10 -3.51
N THR A 214 12.22 12.48 -2.26
CA THR A 214 12.70 13.76 -1.72
C THR A 214 14.20 13.75 -1.42
N TYR A 215 14.82 12.56 -1.36
CA TYR A 215 16.23 12.41 -1.06
C TYR A 215 17.09 12.45 -2.32
N PRO A 216 18.08 13.36 -2.44
CA PRO A 216 18.97 13.44 -3.63
C PRO A 216 19.76 12.15 -3.89
N ARG A 217 19.96 11.32 -2.86
CA ARG A 217 20.63 10.02 -2.97
C ARG A 217 19.80 8.96 -3.71
N ALA A 218 18.48 9.13 -3.84
CA ALA A 218 17.56 8.18 -4.49
C ALA A 218 17.63 8.23 -6.03
N LYS A 219 18.81 8.48 -6.60
CA LYS A 219 19.02 8.71 -8.04
C LYS A 219 18.44 7.64 -8.94
N LYS A 220 18.54 6.35 -8.54
CA LYS A 220 18.01 5.23 -9.33
C LYS A 220 16.48 5.28 -9.41
N THR A 221 15.81 5.49 -8.28
CA THR A 221 14.35 5.59 -8.17
C THR A 221 13.85 6.82 -8.91
N ILE A 222 14.48 7.98 -8.72
CA ILE A 222 14.15 9.23 -9.44
C ILE A 222 14.26 9.05 -10.95
N ASN A 223 15.34 8.40 -11.43
CA ASN A 223 15.50 8.12 -12.86
C ASN A 223 14.42 7.14 -13.40
N ALA A 224 14.01 6.16 -12.59
CA ALA A 224 12.91 5.26 -12.97
C ALA A 224 11.60 6.03 -13.13
N ILE A 225 11.21 6.81 -12.12
CA ILE A 225 9.97 7.60 -12.08
C ILE A 225 9.91 8.61 -13.24
N LYS A 226 11.04 9.23 -13.57
CA LYS A 226 11.13 10.18 -14.70
C LYS A 226 10.79 9.54 -16.05
N ARG A 227 10.99 8.24 -16.22
CA ARG A 227 10.93 7.52 -17.52
C ARG A 227 9.67 6.68 -17.68
N LEU A 228 8.99 6.33 -16.60
CA LEU A 228 7.79 5.50 -16.62
C LEU A 228 6.55 6.30 -17.04
N PRO A 229 5.51 5.64 -17.56
CA PRO A 229 4.22 6.28 -17.77
C PRO A 229 3.71 6.87 -16.46
N LEU A 230 3.20 8.09 -16.48
CA LEU A 230 2.62 8.74 -15.28
C LEU A 230 1.46 7.93 -14.71
N SER A 231 0.68 7.25 -15.55
CA SER A 231 -0.41 6.35 -15.19
C SER A 231 0.03 5.12 -14.38
N SER A 232 1.33 4.84 -14.28
CA SER A 232 1.85 3.75 -13.45
C SER A 232 2.23 4.18 -12.03
N LEU A 233 2.03 5.44 -11.67
CA LEU A 233 2.45 5.99 -10.38
C LEU A 233 1.25 6.28 -9.48
N LEU A 234 1.41 6.06 -8.17
CA LEU A 234 0.52 6.50 -7.09
C LEU A 234 1.34 7.31 -6.09
N LEU A 235 0.69 8.21 -5.34
CA LEU A 235 1.32 8.91 -4.23
C LEU A 235 0.98 8.25 -2.91
N GLU A 236 1.94 8.24 -1.99
CA GLU A 236 1.77 7.71 -0.64
C GLU A 236 2.72 8.37 0.35
N THR A 237 2.50 8.15 1.65
CA THR A 237 3.41 8.59 2.69
C THR A 237 4.13 7.47 3.40
N ASP A 238 3.49 6.31 3.55
CA ASP A 238 3.89 5.23 4.45
C ASP A 238 4.00 5.71 5.92
N ALA A 239 3.21 6.73 6.27
CA ALA A 239 3.26 7.27 7.63
C ALA A 239 2.74 6.24 8.65
N PRO A 240 3.37 6.13 9.85
CA PRO A 240 4.37 7.02 10.46
C PRO A 240 5.83 6.78 10.03
N ALA A 241 6.09 5.81 9.13
CA ALA A 241 7.41 5.51 8.59
C ALA A 241 7.80 6.46 7.43
N MET A 242 9.03 6.30 6.93
CA MET A 242 9.55 6.89 5.68
C MET A 242 9.35 8.41 5.50
N PRO A 243 9.72 9.26 6.49
CA PRO A 243 9.54 10.71 6.37
C PRO A 243 10.34 11.30 5.20
N PRO A 244 9.90 12.45 4.61
CA PRO A 244 10.69 13.18 3.63
C PRO A 244 12.00 13.71 4.23
N ILE A 245 12.93 14.14 3.36
CA ILE A 245 14.29 14.51 3.74
C ILE A 245 14.37 15.56 4.83
N ASP A 246 13.51 16.56 4.81
CA ASP A 246 13.46 17.66 5.79
C ASP A 246 12.91 17.24 7.15
N GLN A 247 12.39 16.02 7.26
CA GLN A 247 11.85 15.44 8.49
C GLN A 247 12.54 14.13 8.88
N GLN A 248 13.71 13.86 8.34
CA GLN A 248 14.45 12.63 8.65
C GLN A 248 14.70 12.48 10.15
N GLY A 249 14.32 11.32 10.70
CA GLY A 249 14.42 11.04 12.15
C GLY A 249 13.18 11.41 12.96
N LEU A 250 12.19 12.04 12.34
CA LEU A 250 10.89 12.31 12.94
C LEU A 250 9.84 11.30 12.46
N SER A 251 8.73 11.16 13.20
CA SER A 251 7.57 10.42 12.74
C SER A 251 6.95 11.11 11.52
N ASN A 252 6.63 10.34 10.49
CA ASN A 252 5.98 10.83 9.29
C ASN A 252 4.49 11.11 9.54
N SER A 253 3.86 11.83 8.62
CA SER A 253 2.44 12.21 8.66
C SER A 253 1.85 12.15 7.25
N PRO A 254 0.55 11.82 7.08
CA PRO A 254 -0.12 11.92 5.79
C PRO A 254 -0.07 13.34 5.19
N LEU A 255 0.10 14.38 6.00
CA LEU A 255 0.29 15.76 5.53
C LEU A 255 1.53 15.93 4.64
N ASN A 256 2.52 15.06 4.78
CA ASN A 256 3.71 15.08 3.95
C ASN A 256 3.47 14.57 2.51
N LEU A 257 2.27 14.06 2.20
CA LEU A 257 1.88 13.71 0.83
C LEU A 257 2.08 14.90 -0.13
N ILE A 258 1.79 16.10 0.32
CA ILE A 258 1.97 17.33 -0.47
C ILE A 258 3.45 17.56 -0.82
N LYS A 259 4.39 17.24 0.10
CA LYS A 259 5.83 17.33 -0.18
C LYS A 259 6.28 16.27 -1.19
N VAL A 260 5.71 15.07 -1.12
CA VAL A 260 5.96 14.02 -2.12
C VAL A 260 5.45 14.46 -3.49
N PHE A 261 4.23 15.00 -3.57
CA PHE A 261 3.69 15.56 -4.81
C PHE A 261 4.58 16.67 -5.38
N GLN A 262 4.98 17.65 -4.56
CA GLN A 262 5.90 18.71 -4.97
C GLN A 262 7.26 18.18 -5.46
N ALA A 263 7.77 17.10 -4.87
CA ALA A 263 8.98 16.44 -5.36
C ALA A 263 8.74 15.76 -6.72
N LEU A 264 7.59 15.10 -6.88
CA LEU A 264 7.21 14.46 -8.14
C LEU A 264 7.07 15.49 -9.29
N THR A 265 6.45 16.65 -9.05
CA THR A 265 6.32 17.72 -10.08
C THR A 265 7.66 18.28 -10.55
N LYS A 266 8.70 18.24 -9.69
CA LYS A 266 10.07 18.64 -10.09
C LYS A 266 10.81 17.57 -10.92
N ILE A 267 10.36 16.33 -10.86
CA ILE A 267 10.96 15.18 -11.56
C ILE A 267 10.31 15.01 -12.95
N ARG A 268 9.01 15.29 -13.06
CA ARG A 268 8.20 15.07 -14.25
C ARG A 268 8.22 16.29 -15.16
N ALA A 269 7.86 16.06 -16.43
CA ALA A 269 7.79 17.11 -17.46
C ALA A 269 6.37 17.62 -17.70
N GLU A 270 5.35 16.85 -17.26
CA GLU A 270 3.94 17.19 -17.38
C GLU A 270 3.59 18.38 -16.47
N SER A 271 2.49 19.07 -16.75
CA SER A 271 1.99 20.15 -15.89
C SER A 271 1.56 19.63 -14.52
N ILE A 272 1.50 20.51 -13.54
CA ILE A 272 1.08 20.17 -12.17
C ILE A 272 -0.33 19.58 -12.18
N GLU A 273 -1.22 20.16 -13.01
CA GLU A 273 -2.60 19.73 -13.18
C GLU A 273 -2.67 18.32 -13.79
N GLU A 274 -1.94 18.06 -14.87
CA GLU A 274 -1.88 16.73 -15.51
C GLU A 274 -1.35 15.66 -14.56
N ILE A 275 -0.32 15.99 -13.77
CA ILE A 275 0.22 15.05 -12.78
C ILE A 275 -0.83 14.73 -11.72
N ALA A 276 -1.50 15.74 -11.16
CA ALA A 276 -2.50 15.55 -10.11
C ALA A 276 -3.70 14.73 -10.63
N GLU A 277 -4.24 15.05 -11.80
CA GLU A 277 -5.38 14.36 -12.39
C GLU A 277 -5.04 12.90 -12.74
N GLN A 278 -3.86 12.66 -13.32
CA GLN A 278 -3.46 11.29 -13.68
C GLN A 278 -3.21 10.41 -12.45
N ILE A 279 -2.60 10.95 -11.40
CA ILE A 279 -2.37 10.20 -10.15
C ILE A 279 -3.71 9.77 -9.52
N GLU A 280 -4.67 10.69 -9.40
CA GLU A 280 -5.99 10.35 -8.85
C GLU A 280 -6.75 9.39 -9.75
N SER A 281 -6.69 9.55 -11.07
CA SER A 281 -7.26 8.59 -12.03
C SER A 281 -6.65 7.19 -11.86
N SER A 282 -5.35 7.11 -11.59
CA SER A 282 -4.64 5.83 -11.37
C SER A 282 -5.07 5.16 -10.06
N VAL A 283 -5.36 5.94 -9.02
CA VAL A 283 -5.92 5.44 -7.75
C VAL A 283 -7.33 4.90 -7.97
N ASP A 284 -8.19 5.66 -8.65
CA ASP A 284 -9.56 5.26 -8.93
C ASP A 284 -9.61 3.99 -9.79
N GLU A 285 -8.78 3.91 -10.83
CA GLU A 285 -8.65 2.73 -11.67
C GLU A 285 -8.29 1.48 -10.86
N LEU A 286 -7.31 1.58 -9.96
CA LEU A 286 -6.80 0.43 -9.22
C LEU A 286 -7.76 -0.04 -8.12
N PHE A 287 -8.26 0.89 -7.30
CA PHE A 287 -8.92 0.55 -6.04
C PHE A 287 -10.44 0.71 -6.06
N PHE A 288 -10.99 1.55 -6.95
CA PHE A 288 -12.40 1.95 -6.87
C PHE A 288 -13.20 1.65 -8.13
N SER A 289 -12.56 1.22 -9.24
CA SER A 289 -13.27 0.80 -10.45
C SER A 289 -13.99 -0.52 -10.23
N THR A 290 -15.31 -0.49 -10.25
CA THR A 290 -16.12 -1.68 -10.38
C THR A 290 -16.01 -2.22 -11.80
N GLY A 291 -15.72 -3.51 -11.97
CA GLY A 291 -15.35 -4.15 -13.24
C GLY A 291 -16.35 -4.05 -14.42
N HIS A 292 -17.35 -3.18 -14.36
CA HIS A 292 -18.32 -2.95 -15.44
C HIS A 292 -17.97 -1.76 -16.37
N GLU A 293 -17.07 -0.86 -15.98
CA GLU A 293 -16.77 0.33 -16.81
C GLU A 293 -15.60 0.14 -17.80
N SER A 294 -14.77 -0.89 -17.60
CA SER A 294 -13.57 -1.14 -18.43
C SER A 294 -13.89 -1.65 -19.86
N LEU A 295 -15.10 -2.10 -20.13
CA LEU A 295 -15.52 -2.60 -21.46
C LEU A 295 -16.08 -1.52 -22.40
N GLN A 296 -16.35 -0.31 -21.91
CA GLN A 296 -16.89 0.77 -22.76
C GLN A 296 -15.84 1.75 -23.33
N ARG A 297 -14.57 1.66 -22.90
CA ARG A 297 -13.49 2.52 -23.42
C ARG A 297 -12.59 1.86 -24.49
N ALA A 298 -12.94 0.66 -24.95
CA ALA A 298 -12.17 -0.10 -25.95
C ALA A 298 -12.84 -0.11 -27.35
N PHE A 299 -13.77 0.83 -27.64
CA PHE A 299 -14.35 1.02 -28.97
C PHE A 299 -14.30 2.47 -29.39
#